data_ef8705d206aa685eb2df332ddeebe74b
#
_entry.id   ef8705d206aa685eb2df332ddeebe74b
#
_cell.length_a   1.000
_cell.length_b   1.000
_cell.length_c   1.000
_cell.angle_alpha   90.00
_cell.angle_beta   90.00
_cell.angle_gamma   90.00
#
_symmetry.space_group_name_H-M   'P 1'
#
loop_
_entity.id
_entity.type
_entity.pdbx_description
1 polymer ?
#
loop_
_entity_poly.entity_id
_entity_poly.type
_entity_poly.pdbx_seq_one_letter_code
_entity_poly.pdbx_strand_id
1 'polypeptide(L)'
;MGIAAQPQPLTKKDSPMVVEYIRYSVPAERAGAFLEAYQRAGEHLRASPHCLRYEVSRGVEEPNHFIVRIEWDSEEGHLQGFRRSAEFRKFFELVKPFVSDIQEMKHYRVESAWGRP
;
A
#
# COMPACT_ATOMS: atom_id res chain seq x y z
N MET A 1 -16.78 -7.49 -31.78
CA MET A 1 -16.91 -6.85 -31.25
C MET A 1 -16.57 -6.70 -29.94
N GLY A 2 -16.07 -5.99 -29.45
CA GLY A 2 -15.37 -5.85 -28.26
C GLY A 2 -16.09 -6.10 -26.97
N ILE A 3 -17.33 -6.36 -27.07
CA ILE A 3 -18.02 -6.56 -25.84
C ILE A 3 -17.69 -7.81 -25.16
N ALA A 4 -16.95 -8.67 -25.79
CA ALA A 4 -16.54 -9.89 -25.13
C ALA A 4 -15.71 -9.60 -23.89
N ALA A 5 -15.19 -8.40 -23.81
CA ALA A 5 -14.32 -8.07 -22.70
C ALA A 5 -15.03 -7.54 -21.47
N GLN A 6 -16.31 -7.70 -21.38
CA GLN A 6 -17.02 -7.24 -20.21
C GLN A 6 -16.53 -7.94 -18.97
N PRO A 7 -16.30 -7.18 -17.89
CA PRO A 7 -15.84 -7.78 -16.66
C PRO A 7 -16.89 -8.69 -16.05
N GLN A 8 -16.43 -9.73 -15.41
CA GLN A 8 -17.31 -10.62 -14.69
C GLN A 8 -17.84 -9.91 -13.46
N PRO A 9 -19.06 -10.23 -13.03
CA PRO A 9 -19.53 -9.72 -11.76
C PRO A 9 -18.61 -10.21 -10.64
N LEU A 10 -18.32 -9.35 -9.72
CA LEU A 10 -17.47 -9.72 -8.61
C LEU A 10 -18.25 -10.49 -7.57
N THR A 11 -17.63 -11.52 -7.02
CA THR A 11 -18.18 -12.28 -5.93
C THR A 11 -17.41 -11.90 -4.68
N LYS A 12 -17.77 -12.46 -3.53
CA LYS A 12 -16.99 -12.23 -2.32
C LYS A 12 -15.56 -12.69 -2.52
N LYS A 13 -15.38 -13.78 -3.25
CA LYS A 13 -14.07 -14.32 -3.51
C LYS A 13 -13.25 -13.40 -4.40
N ASP A 14 -13.94 -12.68 -5.27
CA ASP A 14 -13.30 -11.79 -6.22
C ASP A 14 -13.54 -10.32 -5.84
N SER A 15 -13.54 -10.03 -4.56
CA SER A 15 -13.72 -8.66 -4.08
C SER A 15 -12.75 -7.71 -4.77
N PRO A 16 -13.19 -6.47 -5.02
CA PRO A 16 -12.32 -5.52 -5.70
C PRO A 16 -11.03 -5.31 -4.96
N MET A 17 -9.94 -5.29 -5.70
CA MET A 17 -8.66 -4.91 -5.15
C MET A 17 -8.73 -3.47 -4.69
N VAL A 18 -8.14 -3.22 -3.52
CA VAL A 18 -8.10 -1.89 -2.94
C VAL A 18 -6.64 -1.46 -2.86
N VAL A 19 -6.38 -0.23 -3.26
CA VAL A 19 -5.03 0.32 -3.20
C VAL A 19 -5.00 1.38 -2.11
N GLU A 20 -4.06 1.23 -1.20
CA GLU A 20 -3.84 2.21 -0.15
C GLU A 20 -2.70 3.12 -0.55
N TYR A 21 -2.92 4.45 -0.44
CA TYR A 21 -1.88 5.43 -0.69
C TYR A 21 -1.61 6.18 0.59
N ILE A 22 -0.35 6.19 1.01
CA ILE A 22 0.09 6.93 2.19
C ILE A 22 1.10 7.95 1.70
N ARG A 23 0.77 9.23 1.86
CA ARG A 23 1.67 10.28 1.44
C ARG A 23 2.39 10.84 2.65
N TYR A 24 3.70 10.83 2.58
CA TYR A 24 4.57 11.33 3.64
C TYR A 24 5.31 12.59 3.18
N SER A 25 5.59 13.46 4.13
CA SER A 25 6.54 14.55 3.93
C SER A 25 7.67 14.31 4.94
N VAL A 26 8.83 13.87 4.45
CA VAL A 26 9.94 13.48 5.31
C VAL A 26 11.13 14.38 5.02
N PRO A 27 11.67 15.07 6.03
CA PRO A 27 12.84 15.93 5.82
C PRO A 27 14.02 15.15 5.27
N ALA A 28 14.86 15.83 4.50
CA ALA A 28 15.98 15.18 3.84
C ALA A 28 16.88 14.41 4.80
N GLU A 29 17.11 14.93 5.99
CA GLU A 29 17.99 14.29 6.96
C GLU A 29 17.40 13.00 7.53
N ARG A 30 16.10 12.78 7.37
CA ARG A 30 15.45 11.54 7.83
C ARG A 30 15.08 10.60 6.69
N ALA A 31 15.33 11.02 5.45
CA ALA A 31 14.92 10.24 4.29
C ALA A 31 15.56 8.85 4.25
N GLY A 32 16.84 8.77 4.56
CA GLY A 32 17.53 7.49 4.59
C GLY A 32 16.94 6.53 5.60
N ALA A 33 16.66 7.04 6.80
CA ALA A 33 16.06 6.21 7.85
C ALA A 33 14.65 5.77 7.47
N PHE A 34 13.90 6.66 6.81
CA PHE A 34 12.56 6.32 6.34
C PHE A 34 12.59 5.17 5.34
N LEU A 35 13.49 5.29 4.35
CA LEU A 35 13.59 4.25 3.31
C LEU A 35 14.04 2.92 3.90
N GLU A 36 14.98 2.96 4.85
CA GLU A 36 15.42 1.73 5.50
C GLU A 36 14.29 1.11 6.31
N ALA A 37 13.51 1.93 7.01
CA ALA A 37 12.38 1.43 7.80
C ALA A 37 11.38 0.71 6.91
N TYR A 38 11.05 1.29 5.75
CA TYR A 38 10.10 0.64 4.84
C TYR A 38 10.69 -0.59 4.16
N GLN A 39 11.99 -0.62 3.93
CA GLN A 39 12.61 -1.81 3.38
C GLN A 39 12.45 -2.98 4.35
N ARG A 40 12.65 -2.72 5.64
CA ARG A 40 12.48 -3.75 6.67
C ARG A 40 11.01 -4.07 6.91
N ALA A 41 10.16 -3.05 6.95
CA ALA A 41 8.73 -3.24 7.17
C ALA A 41 8.09 -4.05 6.05
N GLY A 42 8.67 -3.98 4.85
CA GLY A 42 8.17 -4.73 3.70
C GLY A 42 8.11 -6.23 3.92
N GLU A 43 9.00 -6.76 4.77
CA GLU A 43 8.96 -8.19 5.08
C GLU A 43 7.63 -8.58 5.69
N HIS A 44 7.07 -7.71 6.53
CA HIS A 44 5.82 -7.98 7.22
C HIS A 44 4.61 -7.77 6.32
N LEU A 45 4.74 -6.89 5.33
CA LEU A 45 3.73 -6.78 4.29
C LEU A 45 3.73 -8.03 3.43
N ARG A 46 4.92 -8.50 3.01
CA ARG A 46 5.02 -9.70 2.20
C ARG A 46 4.52 -10.93 2.91
N ALA A 47 4.59 -10.96 4.23
CA ALA A 47 4.14 -12.09 5.02
C ALA A 47 2.61 -12.15 5.13
N SER A 48 1.92 -11.07 4.77
CA SER A 48 0.47 -11.04 4.83
C SER A 48 -0.12 -11.64 3.55
N PRO A 49 -1.03 -12.59 3.66
CA PRO A 49 -1.68 -13.16 2.47
C PRO A 49 -2.61 -12.15 1.78
N HIS A 50 -2.89 -11.02 2.42
CA HIS A 50 -3.79 -10.01 1.87
C HIS A 50 -3.06 -8.91 1.11
N CYS A 51 -1.74 -8.81 1.25
CA CYS A 51 -0.96 -7.81 0.54
C CYS A 51 -0.49 -8.39 -0.79
N LEU A 52 -0.94 -7.79 -1.89
CA LEU A 52 -0.58 -8.28 -3.21
C LEU A 52 0.74 -7.72 -3.69
N ARG A 53 0.99 -6.45 -3.39
CA ARG A 53 2.27 -5.82 -3.71
C ARG A 53 2.33 -4.47 -3.02
N TYR A 54 3.52 -3.93 -2.91
CA TYR A 54 3.68 -2.59 -2.38
C TYR A 54 4.89 -1.94 -3.06
N GLU A 55 4.93 -0.62 -3.02
CA GLU A 55 6.06 0.12 -3.52
C GLU A 55 6.18 1.43 -2.77
N VAL A 56 7.40 1.96 -2.70
CA VAL A 56 7.67 3.25 -2.11
C VAL A 56 8.27 4.11 -3.21
N SER A 57 7.64 5.25 -3.48
CA SER A 57 8.11 6.16 -4.52
C SER A 57 8.49 7.50 -3.90
N ARG A 58 9.51 8.13 -4.46
CA ARG A 58 9.97 9.43 -3.99
C ARG A 58 9.62 10.48 -5.02
N GLY A 59 9.18 11.65 -4.56
CA GLY A 59 8.84 12.73 -5.46
C GLY A 59 10.02 13.17 -6.29
N VAL A 60 9.80 13.32 -7.58
CA VAL A 60 10.83 13.81 -8.49
C VAL A 60 10.96 15.32 -8.34
N GLU A 61 9.81 16.01 -8.33
CA GLU A 61 9.78 17.46 -8.17
C GLU A 61 10.03 17.87 -6.73
N GLU A 62 9.54 17.09 -5.77
CA GLU A 62 9.68 17.39 -4.35
C GLU A 62 10.26 16.18 -3.63
N PRO A 63 11.59 16.11 -3.52
CA PRO A 63 12.25 14.90 -2.96
C PRO A 63 11.93 14.59 -1.50
N ASN A 64 11.30 15.51 -0.78
CA ASN A 64 10.87 15.24 0.60
C ASN A 64 9.54 14.51 0.64
N HIS A 65 8.85 14.38 -0.49
CA HIS A 65 7.57 13.70 -0.56
C HIS A 65 7.78 12.25 -0.96
N PHE A 66 7.10 11.36 -0.24
CA PHE A 66 7.13 9.92 -0.54
C PHE A 66 5.71 9.41 -0.60
N ILE A 67 5.47 8.48 -1.51
CA ILE A 67 4.18 7.78 -1.60
C ILE A 67 4.45 6.31 -1.34
N VAL A 68 3.73 5.76 -0.37
CA VAL A 68 3.72 4.32 -0.16
C VAL A 68 2.40 3.83 -0.75
N ARG A 69 2.48 2.92 -1.70
CA ARG A 69 1.32 2.37 -2.38
C ARG A 69 1.26 0.89 -2.08
N ILE A 70 0.15 0.44 -1.50
CA ILE A 70 0.00 -0.96 -1.14
C ILE A 70 -1.28 -1.49 -1.77
N GLU A 71 -1.18 -2.61 -2.48
CA GLU A 71 -2.33 -3.25 -3.09
C GLU A 71 -2.80 -4.38 -2.19
N TRP A 72 -4.05 -4.28 -1.77
CA TRP A 72 -4.67 -5.27 -0.90
C TRP A 72 -5.69 -6.08 -1.70
N ASP A 73 -5.87 -7.35 -1.33
CA ASP A 73 -6.84 -8.19 -2.03
C ASP A 73 -8.26 -7.69 -1.85
N SER A 74 -8.53 -6.97 -0.74
CA SER A 74 -9.84 -6.38 -0.49
C SER A 74 -9.69 -5.41 0.68
N GLU A 75 -10.69 -4.57 0.88
CA GLU A 75 -10.73 -3.68 2.03
C GLU A 75 -10.78 -4.50 3.31
N GLU A 76 -11.57 -5.56 3.32
CA GLU A 76 -11.69 -6.43 4.49
C GLU A 76 -10.36 -7.10 4.80
N GLY A 77 -9.65 -7.57 3.77
CA GLY A 77 -8.34 -8.20 3.96
C GLY A 77 -7.36 -7.25 4.63
N HIS A 78 -7.40 -5.97 4.27
CA HIS A 78 -6.55 -4.98 4.90
C HIS A 78 -7.01 -4.70 6.34
N LEU A 79 -8.27 -4.32 6.51
CA LEU A 79 -8.74 -3.83 7.81
C LEU A 79 -8.99 -4.93 8.83
N GLN A 80 -9.50 -6.07 8.40
CA GLN A 80 -9.80 -7.17 9.32
C GLN A 80 -8.69 -8.21 9.35
N GLY A 81 -7.96 -8.35 8.24
CA GLY A 81 -6.87 -9.31 8.16
C GLY A 81 -5.56 -8.72 8.65
N PHE A 82 -4.91 -7.90 7.82
CA PHE A 82 -3.58 -7.39 8.15
C PHE A 82 -3.56 -6.54 9.42
N ARG A 83 -4.47 -5.56 9.52
CA ARG A 83 -4.48 -4.64 10.67
C ARG A 83 -4.62 -5.34 12.00
N ARG A 84 -5.18 -6.54 12.03
CA ARG A 84 -5.36 -7.29 13.26
C ARG A 84 -4.32 -8.37 13.46
N SER A 85 -3.34 -8.47 12.56
CA SER A 85 -2.36 -9.54 12.61
C SER A 85 -1.13 -9.17 13.42
N ALA A 86 -0.35 -10.20 13.77
CA ALA A 86 0.94 -9.99 14.42
C ALA A 86 1.90 -9.28 13.46
N GLU A 87 1.76 -9.53 12.16
CA GLU A 87 2.61 -8.87 11.17
C GLU A 87 2.40 -7.37 11.16
N PHE A 88 1.15 -6.91 11.37
CA PHE A 88 0.90 -5.48 11.45
C PHE A 88 1.64 -4.86 12.62
N ARG A 89 1.65 -5.52 13.76
CA ARG A 89 2.33 -4.98 14.94
C ARG A 89 3.82 -4.79 14.67
N LYS A 90 4.43 -5.76 13.99
CA LYS A 90 5.84 -5.67 13.64
C LYS A 90 6.09 -4.59 12.59
N PHE A 91 5.20 -4.52 11.60
CA PHE A 91 5.26 -3.48 10.58
C PHE A 91 5.17 -2.10 11.23
N PHE A 92 4.17 -1.94 12.11
CA PHE A 92 3.92 -0.64 12.72
C PHE A 92 5.09 -0.18 13.58
N GLU A 93 5.73 -1.09 14.32
CA GLU A 93 6.88 -0.71 15.14
C GLU A 93 7.99 -0.09 14.28
N LEU A 94 8.17 -0.57 13.07
CA LEU A 94 9.20 -0.06 12.18
C LEU A 94 8.85 1.29 11.58
N VAL A 95 7.58 1.53 11.24
CA VAL A 95 7.19 2.77 10.59
C VAL A 95 6.68 3.83 11.57
N LYS A 96 6.46 3.44 12.83
CA LYS A 96 5.93 4.33 13.84
C LYS A 96 6.66 5.67 13.96
N PRO A 97 7.99 5.72 13.88
CA PRO A 97 8.70 7.01 13.98
C PRO A 97 8.32 8.01 12.90
N PHE A 98 7.68 7.55 11.83
CA PHE A 98 7.35 8.41 10.70
C PHE A 98 5.85 8.71 10.59
N VAL A 99 5.05 8.22 11.54
CA VAL A 99 3.60 8.42 11.49
C VAL A 99 3.25 9.90 11.51
N SER A 100 4.00 10.72 12.26
CA SER A 100 3.74 12.15 12.30
C SER A 100 4.05 12.87 11.00
N ASP A 101 4.75 12.20 10.09
CA ASP A 101 5.08 12.77 8.78
C ASP A 101 4.04 12.45 7.72
N ILE A 102 3.01 11.69 8.08
CA ILE A 102 1.93 11.35 7.15
C ILE A 102 1.09 12.59 6.88
N GLN A 103 0.92 12.90 5.59
CA GLN A 103 0.09 14.00 5.14
C GLN A 103 -1.30 13.53 4.74
N GLU A 104 -1.39 12.30 4.26
CA GLU A 104 -2.66 11.78 3.79
C GLU A 104 -2.57 10.25 3.73
N MET A 105 -3.66 9.57 4.06
CA MET A 105 -3.73 8.13 3.95
C MET A 105 -5.15 7.78 3.52
N LYS A 106 -5.28 7.21 2.33
CA LYS A 106 -6.58 6.91 1.73
C LYS A 106 -6.55 5.59 0.98
N HIS A 107 -7.74 4.99 0.87
CA HIS A 107 -7.92 3.77 0.11
C HIS A 107 -8.74 4.06 -1.13
N TYR A 108 -8.40 3.39 -2.22
CA TYR A 108 -9.10 3.53 -3.49
C TYR A 108 -9.42 2.16 -4.04
N ARG A 109 -10.64 1.99 -4.53
CA ARG A 109 -11.00 0.75 -5.21
C ARG A 109 -10.61 0.88 -6.67
N VAL A 110 -9.93 -0.13 -7.19
CA VAL A 110 -9.53 -0.10 -8.59
C VAL A 110 -10.76 -0.32 -9.46
N GLU A 111 -11.04 0.64 -10.34
CA GLU A 111 -12.20 0.56 -11.24
C GLU A 111 -11.82 0.01 -12.61
N SER A 112 -10.63 0.34 -13.09
CA SER A 112 -10.12 -0.22 -14.33
C SER A 112 -8.61 -0.08 -14.33
N ALA A 113 -7.96 -0.97 -15.07
CA ALA A 113 -6.51 -0.95 -15.15
C ALA A 113 -6.07 -1.54 -16.48
N TRP A 114 -4.90 -1.10 -16.92
CA TRP A 114 -4.30 -1.61 -18.14
C TRP A 114 -2.80 -1.59 -17.96
N GLY A 115 -2.14 -2.57 -18.52
CA GLY A 115 -0.70 -2.61 -18.45
C GLY A 115 -0.15 -3.59 -19.46
N ARG A 116 1.13 -3.41 -19.77
CA ARG A 116 1.81 -4.37 -20.63
C ARG A 116 2.36 -5.51 -19.80
N PRO A 117 2.42 -6.73 -20.36
CA PRO A 117 2.99 -7.87 -19.68
C PRO A 117 4.49 -7.66 -19.43
#